data_7440c6445f6c8896a53a6b6820fecb45
#
_entry.id   7440c6445f6c8896a53a6b6820fecb45
#
_cell.length_a   1.000
_cell.length_b   1.000
_cell.length_c   1.000
_cell.angle_alpha   90.00
_cell.angle_beta   90.00
_cell.angle_gamma   90.00
#
_symmetry.space_group_name_H-M   'P 1'
#
loop_
_entity.id
_entity.type
_entity.pdbx_description
1 polymer ?
#
loop_
_entity_poly.entity_id
_entity_poly.type
_entity_poly.pdbx_seq_one_letter_code
_entity_poly.pdbx_strand_id
1 'polypeptide(L)'
;ELEIAKSIQRKLEAPGALDNIPFAENRIRLLEILVEKNCPLINTKLNEITKKYPNLNANILGVIRDQKFNFLKKNDVLKINDKAYVIINSSQLRETLSAFGHNEKISTKILIIGGGNIGFNLAKNLENTIDDVRIKIIEKDKDRAELIANELNNTIVINGNGLDEDILEEANLPEVETVIALTNDDEDNLMSSVMVEKFSQNKRTMALINKPNYSLLQSSLKIDDLIDPRMDTVSTILKHVHKGTIETAYTILDGEYEVIELSLIHISEPTRHLF
;
A
#
# COMPACT_ATOMS: atom_id res chain seq x y z
N GLU A 1 -3.31 14.99 -1.79
CA GLU A 1 -2.08 14.77 -1.01
C GLU A 1 -2.34 13.97 0.28
N LEU A 2 -3.38 14.32 1.05
CA LEU A 2 -3.75 13.57 2.27
C LEU A 2 -4.13 12.11 1.96
N GLU A 3 -4.90 11.86 0.90
CA GLU A 3 -5.28 10.51 0.49
C GLU A 3 -4.08 9.68 0.03
N ILE A 4 -3.09 10.30 -0.62
CA ILE A 4 -1.84 9.63 -0.99
C ILE A 4 -1.07 9.23 0.28
N ALA A 5 -0.96 10.11 1.27
CA ALA A 5 -0.33 9.79 2.56
C ALA A 5 -1.02 8.61 3.25
N LYS A 6 -2.36 8.57 3.25
CA LYS A 6 -3.13 7.43 3.76
C LYS A 6 -2.91 6.14 2.96
N SER A 7 -2.77 6.24 1.63
CA SER A 7 -2.48 5.09 0.77
C SER A 7 -1.12 4.49 1.11
N ILE A 8 -0.10 5.33 1.27
CA ILE A 8 1.24 4.89 1.71
C ILE A 8 1.18 4.24 3.09
N GLN A 9 0.48 4.85 4.05
CA GLN A 9 0.29 4.28 5.38
C GLN A 9 -0.33 2.88 5.31
N ARG A 10 -1.40 2.68 4.50
CA ARG A 10 -2.03 1.36 4.30
C ARG A 10 -1.05 0.32 3.76
N LYS A 11 -0.17 0.71 2.83
CA LYS A 11 0.89 -0.18 2.32
C LYS A 11 1.91 -0.55 3.41
N LEU A 12 2.26 0.38 4.30
CA LEU A 12 3.13 0.11 5.45
C LEU A 12 2.50 -0.85 6.46
N GLU A 13 1.18 -0.76 6.67
CA GLU A 13 0.44 -1.64 7.58
C GLU A 13 0.34 -3.09 7.10
N ALA A 14 0.46 -3.33 5.79
CA ALA A 14 0.33 -4.65 5.16
C ALA A 14 1.58 -5.02 4.34
N PRO A 15 2.76 -5.17 4.97
CA PRO A 15 3.96 -5.57 4.24
C PRO A 15 3.75 -6.95 3.60
N GLY A 16 4.14 -7.07 2.32
CA GLY A 16 3.87 -8.25 1.50
C GLY A 16 2.58 -8.20 0.67
N ALA A 17 1.65 -7.27 0.95
CA ALA A 17 0.56 -6.97 0.02
C ALA A 17 0.99 -5.90 -1.00
N LEU A 18 0.61 -6.07 -2.26
CA LEU A 18 0.78 -5.05 -3.30
C LEU A 18 -0.17 -3.87 -3.07
N ASP A 19 -1.40 -4.18 -2.60
CA ASP A 19 -2.37 -3.16 -2.18
C ASP A 19 -3.22 -3.64 -0.99
N ASN A 20 -3.78 -2.68 -0.25
CA ASN A 20 -4.54 -2.89 0.98
C ASN A 20 -5.65 -1.84 1.09
N ILE A 21 -6.83 -2.19 0.64
CA ILE A 21 -7.97 -1.27 0.51
C ILE A 21 -9.00 -1.54 1.60
N PRO A 22 -9.31 -0.55 2.45
CA PRO A 22 -10.31 -0.67 3.48
C PRO A 22 -11.73 -0.52 2.94
N PHE A 23 -12.63 -1.35 3.45
CA PHE A 23 -14.08 -1.31 3.26
C PHE A 23 -14.79 -1.38 4.62
N ALA A 24 -16.06 -1.01 4.65
CA ALA A 24 -16.91 -1.09 5.83
C ALA A 24 -16.26 -0.45 7.08
N GLU A 25 -15.84 0.82 6.96
CA GLU A 25 -15.16 1.55 8.05
C GLU A 25 -13.91 0.79 8.58
N ASN A 26 -13.13 0.22 7.66
CA ASN A 26 -11.93 -0.56 7.95
C ASN A 26 -12.18 -1.90 8.69
N ARG A 27 -13.41 -2.42 8.73
CA ARG A 27 -13.71 -3.74 9.27
C ARG A 27 -13.36 -4.87 8.30
N ILE A 28 -13.40 -4.58 7.01
CA ILE A 28 -13.07 -5.49 5.91
C ILE A 28 -11.96 -4.85 5.09
N ARG A 29 -11.06 -5.67 4.57
CA ARG A 29 -10.00 -5.24 3.65
C ARG A 29 -9.99 -6.10 2.40
N LEU A 30 -9.75 -5.47 1.26
CA LEU A 30 -9.36 -6.13 0.02
C LEU A 30 -7.84 -6.05 -0.09
N LEU A 31 -7.19 -7.18 -0.17
CA LEU A 31 -5.74 -7.28 -0.38
C LEU A 31 -5.47 -7.71 -1.81
N GLU A 32 -4.47 -7.10 -2.44
CA GLU A 32 -3.80 -7.61 -3.63
C GLU A 32 -2.48 -8.23 -3.19
N ILE A 33 -2.31 -9.55 -3.37
CA ILE A 33 -1.14 -10.30 -2.90
C ILE A 33 -0.49 -11.03 -4.08
N LEU A 34 0.81 -10.81 -4.27
CA LEU A 34 1.59 -11.57 -5.24
C LEU A 34 1.85 -12.99 -4.72
N VAL A 35 1.51 -13.99 -5.50
CA VAL A 35 1.81 -15.39 -5.19
C VAL A 35 3.25 -15.70 -5.60
N GLU A 36 4.16 -15.60 -4.66
CA GLU A 36 5.58 -15.87 -4.85
C GLU A 36 5.91 -17.37 -4.71
N LYS A 37 7.14 -17.77 -5.08
CA LYS A 37 7.59 -19.19 -5.03
C LYS A 37 7.52 -19.81 -3.65
N ASN A 38 7.66 -19.01 -2.59
CA ASN A 38 7.60 -19.42 -1.18
C ASN A 38 6.17 -19.50 -0.62
N CYS A 39 5.15 -19.17 -1.42
CA CYS A 39 3.76 -19.17 -0.96
C CYS A 39 3.27 -20.61 -0.65
N PRO A 40 2.85 -20.90 0.60
CA PRO A 40 2.40 -22.24 1.02
C PRO A 40 1.12 -22.72 0.36
N LEU A 41 0.41 -21.83 -0.35
CA LEU A 41 -0.89 -22.11 -0.99
C LEU A 41 -0.77 -22.47 -2.46
N ILE A 42 0.44 -22.43 -3.04
CA ILE A 42 0.66 -22.81 -4.44
C ILE A 42 0.19 -24.24 -4.69
N ASN A 43 -0.50 -24.45 -5.82
CA ASN A 43 -1.04 -25.73 -6.26
C ASN A 43 -2.02 -26.41 -5.27
N THR A 44 -2.45 -25.69 -4.24
CA THR A 44 -3.49 -26.15 -3.31
C THR A 44 -4.86 -25.71 -3.84
N LYS A 45 -5.84 -26.61 -3.88
CA LYS A 45 -7.20 -26.26 -4.30
C LYS A 45 -7.85 -25.33 -3.25
N LEU A 46 -8.65 -24.36 -3.70
CA LEU A 46 -9.29 -23.40 -2.80
C LEU A 46 -10.13 -24.06 -1.68
N ASN A 47 -10.83 -25.16 -1.99
CA ASN A 47 -11.59 -25.91 -1.00
C ASN A 47 -10.71 -26.64 0.05
N GLU A 48 -9.44 -26.88 -0.26
CA GLU A 48 -8.46 -27.46 0.67
C GLU A 48 -7.81 -26.37 1.55
N ILE A 49 -7.65 -25.15 1.00
CA ILE A 49 -7.19 -23.99 1.77
C ILE A 49 -8.11 -23.72 2.94
N THR A 50 -9.44 -23.72 2.73
CA THR A 50 -10.43 -23.53 3.79
C THR A 50 -10.35 -24.61 4.87
N LYS A 51 -9.99 -25.85 4.50
CA LYS A 51 -9.77 -26.93 5.47
C LYS A 51 -8.47 -26.78 6.26
N LYS A 52 -7.42 -26.30 5.60
CA LYS A 52 -6.10 -26.09 6.21
C LYS A 52 -6.08 -24.89 7.17
N TYR A 53 -6.88 -23.87 6.86
CA TYR A 53 -7.00 -22.63 7.65
C TYR A 53 -8.49 -22.39 8.05
N PRO A 54 -9.10 -23.22 8.90
CA PRO A 54 -10.54 -23.17 9.18
C PRO A 54 -11.00 -21.89 9.89
N ASN A 55 -10.09 -21.23 10.59
CA ASN A 55 -10.37 -20.00 11.33
C ASN A 55 -10.08 -18.74 10.51
N LEU A 56 -9.54 -18.88 9.30
CA LEU A 56 -9.22 -17.75 8.45
C LEU A 56 -10.48 -17.30 7.69
N ASN A 57 -11.05 -16.18 8.10
CA ASN A 57 -12.17 -15.54 7.40
C ASN A 57 -11.65 -14.74 6.20
N ALA A 58 -11.08 -15.44 5.25
CA ALA A 58 -10.56 -14.90 4.01
C ALA A 58 -11.26 -15.52 2.81
N ASN A 59 -11.62 -14.70 1.83
CA ASN A 59 -12.24 -15.15 0.59
C ASN A 59 -11.41 -14.68 -0.62
N ILE A 60 -10.87 -15.63 -1.37
CA ILE A 60 -10.14 -15.32 -2.61
C ILE A 60 -11.17 -15.12 -3.71
N LEU A 61 -11.31 -13.89 -4.19
CA LEU A 61 -12.25 -13.51 -5.25
C LEU A 61 -11.79 -14.03 -6.61
N GLY A 62 -10.52 -13.88 -6.89
CA GLY A 62 -9.92 -14.20 -8.16
C GLY A 62 -8.44 -13.84 -8.20
N VAL A 63 -7.85 -14.01 -9.36
CA VAL A 63 -6.45 -13.68 -9.62
C VAL A 63 -6.30 -12.95 -10.93
N ILE A 64 -5.35 -12.02 -11.00
CA ILE A 64 -4.81 -11.57 -12.28
C ILE A 64 -3.72 -12.56 -12.70
N ARG A 65 -3.91 -13.17 -13.85
CA ARG A 65 -2.98 -14.09 -14.51
C ARG A 65 -2.95 -13.76 -15.99
N ASP A 66 -1.77 -13.61 -16.58
CA ASP A 66 -1.59 -13.26 -17.98
C ASP A 66 -2.38 -12.00 -18.39
N GLN A 67 -2.32 -10.96 -17.53
CA GLN A 67 -3.02 -9.67 -17.70
C GLN A 67 -4.55 -9.78 -17.81
N LYS A 68 -5.14 -10.87 -17.29
CA LYS A 68 -6.60 -11.05 -17.24
C LYS A 68 -7.04 -11.40 -15.83
N PHE A 69 -8.18 -10.85 -15.42
CA PHE A 69 -8.79 -11.25 -14.17
C PHE A 69 -9.56 -12.56 -14.35
N ASN A 70 -9.27 -13.52 -13.49
CA ASN A 70 -9.88 -14.84 -13.48
C ASN A 70 -10.59 -15.07 -12.14
N PHE A 71 -11.91 -15.19 -12.15
CA PHE A 71 -12.67 -15.63 -10.99
C PHE A 71 -12.34 -17.09 -10.69
N LEU A 72 -11.92 -17.37 -9.45
CA LEU A 72 -11.54 -18.72 -9.04
C LEU A 72 -12.74 -19.51 -8.49
N LYS A 73 -12.78 -20.79 -8.85
CA LYS A 73 -13.77 -21.76 -8.35
C LYS A 73 -13.13 -22.67 -7.30
N LYS A 74 -13.94 -23.42 -6.57
CA LYS A 74 -13.52 -24.31 -5.44
C LYS A 74 -12.37 -25.27 -5.78
N ASN A 75 -12.28 -25.73 -7.03
CA ASN A 75 -11.26 -26.68 -7.46
C ASN A 75 -10.04 -26.03 -8.16
N ASP A 76 -10.07 -24.72 -8.34
CA ASP A 76 -8.96 -24.00 -8.94
C ASP A 76 -7.81 -23.85 -7.94
N VAL A 77 -6.62 -23.60 -8.46
CA VAL A 77 -5.39 -23.46 -7.68
C VAL A 77 -4.71 -22.14 -7.96
N LEU A 78 -3.99 -21.63 -6.96
CA LEU A 78 -3.08 -20.50 -7.10
C LEU A 78 -1.80 -20.98 -7.80
N LYS A 79 -1.24 -20.11 -8.66
CA LYS A 79 0.01 -20.34 -9.37
C LYS A 79 1.01 -19.23 -9.03
N ILE A 80 2.29 -19.52 -9.24
CA ILE A 80 3.35 -18.52 -9.11
C ILE A 80 3.06 -17.35 -10.07
N ASN A 81 3.32 -16.14 -9.61
CA ASN A 81 3.07 -14.86 -10.27
C ASN A 81 1.58 -14.47 -10.43
N ASP A 82 0.65 -15.22 -9.86
CA ASP A 82 -0.72 -14.72 -9.72
C ASP A 82 -0.74 -13.51 -8.79
N LYS A 83 -1.50 -12.48 -9.13
CA LYS A 83 -1.89 -11.43 -8.19
C LYS A 83 -3.26 -11.79 -7.64
N ALA A 84 -3.30 -12.28 -6.41
CA ALA A 84 -4.52 -12.75 -5.76
C ALA A 84 -5.27 -11.60 -5.09
N TYR A 85 -6.57 -11.50 -5.35
CA TYR A 85 -7.47 -10.55 -4.70
C TYR A 85 -8.23 -11.27 -3.60
N VAL A 86 -7.99 -10.84 -2.35
CA VAL A 86 -8.48 -11.53 -1.16
C VAL A 86 -9.25 -10.56 -0.26
N ILE A 87 -10.52 -10.86 0.00
CA ILE A 87 -11.31 -10.14 1.01
C ILE A 87 -11.13 -10.81 2.37
N ILE A 88 -10.83 -9.99 3.38
CA ILE A 88 -10.56 -10.45 4.75
C ILE A 88 -11.30 -9.61 5.79
N ASN A 89 -11.45 -10.14 6.99
CA ASN A 89 -11.66 -9.34 8.17
C ASN A 89 -10.34 -8.63 8.53
N SER A 90 -10.38 -7.33 8.85
CA SER A 90 -9.18 -6.53 9.13
C SER A 90 -8.35 -7.08 10.29
N SER A 91 -8.98 -7.74 11.28
CA SER A 91 -8.27 -8.38 12.39
C SER A 91 -7.41 -9.58 11.97
N GLN A 92 -7.61 -10.12 10.77
CA GLN A 92 -6.90 -11.30 10.26
C GLN A 92 -5.86 -10.96 9.17
N LEU A 93 -5.46 -9.69 9.10
CA LEU A 93 -4.49 -9.23 8.11
C LEU A 93 -3.17 -10.03 8.19
N ARG A 94 -2.61 -10.17 9.39
CA ARG A 94 -1.32 -10.87 9.58
C ARG A 94 -1.42 -12.36 9.28
N GLU A 95 -2.49 -13.02 9.75
CA GLU A 95 -2.73 -14.44 9.49
C GLU A 95 -2.88 -14.72 8.00
N THR A 96 -3.59 -13.83 7.28
CA THR A 96 -3.76 -13.96 5.83
C THR A 96 -2.44 -13.80 5.09
N LEU A 97 -1.68 -12.75 5.38
CA LEU A 97 -0.37 -12.53 4.76
C LEU A 97 0.58 -13.70 5.05
N SER A 98 0.61 -14.20 6.29
CA SER A 98 1.39 -15.38 6.67
C SER A 98 0.97 -16.65 5.91
N ALA A 99 -0.34 -16.86 5.68
CA ALA A 99 -0.83 -17.98 4.88
C ALA A 99 -0.35 -17.91 3.42
N PHE A 100 -0.14 -16.70 2.88
CA PHE A 100 0.45 -16.49 1.56
C PHE A 100 2.00 -16.54 1.56
N GLY A 101 2.65 -16.66 2.73
CA GLY A 101 4.10 -16.76 2.88
C GLY A 101 4.78 -15.45 3.26
N HIS A 102 4.00 -14.38 3.50
CA HIS A 102 4.50 -13.07 3.92
C HIS A 102 4.48 -12.95 5.44
N ASN A 103 5.67 -12.86 6.04
CA ASN A 103 5.85 -12.77 7.50
C ASN A 103 6.63 -11.51 7.89
N GLU A 104 6.71 -10.55 7.00
CA GLU A 104 7.40 -9.29 7.21
C GLU A 104 6.74 -8.51 8.37
N LYS A 105 7.56 -7.85 9.16
CA LYS A 105 7.08 -6.99 10.24
C LYS A 105 6.73 -5.60 9.72
N ILE A 106 5.77 -4.95 10.37
CA ILE A 106 5.51 -3.54 10.14
C ILE A 106 6.77 -2.76 10.53
N SER A 107 7.22 -1.89 9.62
CA SER A 107 8.40 -1.07 9.86
C SER A 107 8.10 0.01 10.90
N THR A 108 8.99 0.11 11.87
CA THR A 108 8.93 1.15 12.91
C THR A 108 10.03 2.20 12.76
N LYS A 109 11.05 1.95 11.91
CA LYS A 109 12.13 2.88 11.62
C LYS A 109 12.05 3.32 10.17
N ILE A 110 11.54 4.50 9.94
CA ILE A 110 11.15 5.00 8.61
C ILE A 110 11.94 6.26 8.27
N LEU A 111 12.52 6.29 7.08
CA LEU A 111 13.12 7.48 6.48
C LEU A 111 12.22 7.97 5.34
N ILE A 112 11.82 9.22 5.41
CA ILE A 112 11.06 9.91 4.36
C ILE A 112 12.01 10.91 3.68
N ILE A 113 12.13 10.84 2.37
CA ILE A 113 12.89 11.80 1.56
C ILE A 113 11.88 12.72 0.86
N GLY A 114 11.82 13.97 1.31
CA GLY A 114 10.84 14.99 0.91
C GLY A 114 9.84 15.32 2.00
N GLY A 115 9.98 16.50 2.62
CA GLY A 115 9.11 17.06 3.66
C GLY A 115 7.96 17.90 3.12
N GLY A 116 7.57 17.70 1.84
CA GLY A 116 6.40 18.32 1.24
C GLY A 116 5.10 17.91 1.95
N ASN A 117 3.95 18.29 1.39
CA ASN A 117 2.66 18.01 2.05
C ASN A 117 2.38 16.51 2.23
N ILE A 118 2.79 15.66 1.28
CA ILE A 118 2.60 14.20 1.38
C ILE A 118 3.47 13.65 2.52
N GLY A 119 4.78 13.95 2.51
CA GLY A 119 5.72 13.45 3.52
C GLY A 119 5.38 13.93 4.94
N PHE A 120 5.03 15.21 5.09
CA PHE A 120 4.56 15.78 6.35
C PHE A 120 3.29 15.08 6.88
N ASN A 121 2.24 14.96 6.05
CA ASN A 121 1.01 14.31 6.47
C ASN A 121 1.22 12.82 6.78
N LEU A 122 2.09 12.14 6.01
CA LEU A 122 2.44 10.76 6.30
C LEU A 122 3.10 10.63 7.67
N ALA A 123 4.13 11.43 7.95
CA ALA A 123 4.82 11.41 9.24
C ALA A 123 3.84 11.67 10.39
N LYS A 124 3.01 12.70 10.27
CA LYS A 124 2.00 13.08 11.28
C LYS A 124 0.99 11.95 11.54
N ASN A 125 0.55 11.26 10.48
CA ASN A 125 -0.35 10.11 10.63
C ASN A 125 0.34 8.93 11.31
N LEU A 126 1.58 8.62 10.92
CA LEU A 126 2.33 7.49 11.49
C LEU A 126 2.67 7.71 12.96
N GLU A 127 3.03 8.94 13.37
CA GLU A 127 3.24 9.29 14.79
C GLU A 127 2.01 8.99 15.66
N ASN A 128 0.80 9.13 15.10
CA ASN A 128 -0.46 8.93 15.81
C ASN A 128 -0.99 7.48 15.76
N THR A 129 -0.47 6.64 14.88
CA THR A 129 -1.07 5.32 14.58
C THR A 129 -0.15 4.13 14.83
N ILE A 130 1.16 4.35 14.87
CA ILE A 130 2.14 3.28 15.11
C ILE A 130 2.88 3.57 16.40
N ASP A 131 2.74 2.67 17.36
CA ASP A 131 3.47 2.76 18.62
C ASP A 131 4.98 2.63 18.40
N ASP A 132 5.77 3.41 19.13
CA ASP A 132 7.24 3.41 19.07
C ASP A 132 7.85 3.67 17.68
N VAL A 133 7.10 4.29 16.77
CA VAL A 133 7.62 4.66 15.45
C VAL A 133 8.73 5.72 15.57
N ARG A 134 9.78 5.54 14.80
CA ARG A 134 10.91 6.47 14.67
C ARG A 134 11.00 6.94 13.23
N ILE A 135 10.64 8.17 13.00
CA ILE A 135 10.61 8.76 11.67
C ILE A 135 11.72 9.79 11.54
N LYS A 136 12.41 9.75 10.41
CA LYS A 136 13.29 10.81 9.97
C LYS A 136 12.78 11.37 8.65
N ILE A 137 12.86 12.68 8.46
CA ILE A 137 12.55 13.35 7.19
C ILE A 137 13.80 14.08 6.72
N ILE A 138 14.20 13.86 5.46
CA ILE A 138 15.18 14.69 4.78
C ILE A 138 14.42 15.70 3.94
N GLU A 139 14.64 17.00 4.17
CA GLU A 139 14.02 18.09 3.41
C GLU A 139 15.08 19.08 2.94
N LYS A 140 15.08 19.38 1.64
CA LYS A 140 16.09 20.23 1.00
C LYS A 140 15.89 21.71 1.29
N ASP A 141 14.64 22.14 1.34
CA ASP A 141 14.28 23.54 1.64
C ASP A 141 14.36 23.77 3.15
N LYS A 142 15.22 24.74 3.56
CA LYS A 142 15.49 25.02 4.96
C LYS A 142 14.25 25.54 5.70
N ASP A 143 13.52 26.48 5.09
CA ASP A 143 12.36 27.11 5.74
C ASP A 143 11.26 26.05 5.94
N ARG A 144 11.10 25.17 4.95
CA ARG A 144 10.17 24.03 5.06
C ARG A 144 10.61 23.03 6.12
N ALA A 145 11.90 22.70 6.19
CA ALA A 145 12.44 21.80 7.21
C ALA A 145 12.18 22.34 8.63
N GLU A 146 12.45 23.64 8.86
CA GLU A 146 12.17 24.30 10.15
C GLU A 146 10.68 24.28 10.49
N LEU A 147 9.81 24.56 9.51
CA LEU A 147 8.36 24.55 9.70
C LEU A 147 7.85 23.18 10.14
N ILE A 148 8.19 22.11 9.39
CA ILE A 148 7.71 20.77 9.70
C ILE A 148 8.31 20.22 11.01
N ALA A 149 9.56 20.58 11.33
CA ALA A 149 10.19 20.20 12.60
C ALA A 149 9.46 20.78 13.81
N ASN A 150 8.85 21.96 13.67
CA ASN A 150 8.07 22.59 14.75
C ASN A 150 6.65 22.00 14.89
N GLU A 151 6.13 21.35 13.85
CA GLU A 151 4.76 20.79 13.85
C GLU A 151 4.70 19.29 14.16
N LEU A 152 5.81 18.55 14.01
CA LEU A 152 5.92 17.14 14.31
C LEU A 152 6.45 16.93 15.73
N ASN A 153 5.97 15.86 16.41
CA ASN A 153 6.30 15.65 17.81
C ASN A 153 7.53 14.74 18.02
N ASN A 154 7.61 13.65 17.26
CA ASN A 154 8.62 12.60 17.45
C ASN A 154 9.49 12.38 16.20
N THR A 155 9.27 13.13 15.13
CA THR A 155 10.02 13.02 13.88
C THR A 155 11.25 13.91 13.90
N ILE A 156 12.39 13.33 13.50
CA ILE A 156 13.64 14.09 13.32
C ILE A 156 13.67 14.62 11.89
N VAL A 157 13.84 15.93 11.73
CA VAL A 157 13.98 16.56 10.41
C VAL A 157 15.43 16.95 10.16
N ILE A 158 15.98 16.48 9.06
CA ILE A 158 17.34 16.73 8.58
C ILE A 158 17.23 17.66 7.38
N ASN A 159 17.87 18.82 7.43
CA ASN A 159 17.90 19.73 6.30
C ASN A 159 19.05 19.35 5.35
N GLY A 160 18.73 18.87 4.16
CA GLY A 160 19.70 18.46 3.16
C GLY A 160 19.08 17.84 1.92
N ASN A 161 19.95 17.47 0.98
CA ASN A 161 19.52 16.78 -0.23
C ASN A 161 19.56 15.25 0.02
N GLY A 162 18.45 14.55 -0.23
CA GLY A 162 18.36 13.10 -0.09
C GLY A 162 19.21 12.27 -1.07
N LEU A 163 19.89 12.92 -2.00
CA LEU A 163 20.88 12.29 -2.90
C LEU A 163 22.31 12.44 -2.39
N ASP A 164 22.55 13.22 -1.33
CA ASP A 164 23.89 13.41 -0.77
C ASP A 164 24.23 12.29 0.22
N GLU A 165 25.39 11.68 0.05
CA GLU A 165 25.86 10.56 0.86
C GLU A 165 26.01 10.95 2.34
N ASP A 166 26.59 12.12 2.62
CA ASP A 166 26.77 12.64 3.98
C ASP A 166 25.42 12.80 4.71
N ILE A 167 24.37 13.25 4.01
CA ILE A 167 23.03 13.41 4.57
C ILE A 167 22.37 12.04 4.85
N LEU A 168 22.59 11.07 3.95
CA LEU A 168 22.10 9.70 4.17
C LEU A 168 22.83 9.01 5.34
N GLU A 169 24.12 9.32 5.55
CA GLU A 169 24.87 8.85 6.74
C GLU A 169 24.34 9.51 8.02
N GLU A 170 24.08 10.84 8.01
CA GLU A 170 23.46 11.53 9.13
C GLU A 170 22.08 10.95 9.49
N ALA A 171 21.32 10.55 8.47
CA ALA A 171 20.05 9.84 8.68
C ALA A 171 20.24 8.45 9.30
N ASN A 172 21.46 7.96 9.46
CA ASN A 172 21.80 6.63 9.98
C ASN A 172 21.06 5.51 9.22
N LEU A 173 21.24 5.50 7.90
CA LEU A 173 20.57 4.60 6.97
C LEU A 173 20.65 3.11 7.38
N PRO A 174 21.76 2.58 7.96
CA PRO A 174 21.83 1.18 8.39
C PRO A 174 20.72 0.77 9.39
N GLU A 175 20.23 1.67 10.22
CA GLU A 175 19.17 1.37 11.18
C GLU A 175 17.74 1.53 10.61
N VAL A 176 17.60 2.15 9.46
CA VAL A 176 16.30 2.34 8.80
C VAL A 176 15.76 1.02 8.26
N GLU A 177 14.48 0.77 8.36
CA GLU A 177 13.79 -0.43 7.85
C GLU A 177 13.09 -0.16 6.52
N THR A 178 12.51 1.04 6.36
CA THR A 178 11.83 1.46 5.13
C THR A 178 12.23 2.87 4.75
N VAL A 179 12.50 3.09 3.47
CA VAL A 179 12.77 4.42 2.89
C VAL A 179 11.67 4.75 1.90
N ILE A 180 11.13 5.98 2.01
CA ILE A 180 10.01 6.46 1.20
C ILE A 180 10.41 7.77 0.55
N ALA A 181 10.60 7.77 -0.77
CA ALA A 181 10.95 8.95 -1.54
C ALA A 181 9.68 9.65 -2.06
N LEU A 182 9.43 10.87 -1.59
CA LEU A 182 8.21 11.67 -1.78
C LEU A 182 8.51 13.09 -2.23
N THR A 183 9.59 13.30 -2.97
CA THR A 183 9.90 14.62 -3.55
C THR A 183 8.96 14.93 -4.72
N ASN A 184 9.02 16.15 -5.23
CA ASN A 184 8.26 16.54 -6.43
C ASN A 184 8.88 16.05 -7.74
N ASP A 185 10.05 15.44 -7.69
CA ASP A 185 10.82 14.98 -8.85
C ASP A 185 10.88 13.45 -8.87
N ASP A 186 10.32 12.85 -9.92
CA ASP A 186 10.25 11.39 -10.07
C ASP A 186 11.64 10.77 -10.18
N GLU A 187 12.56 11.46 -10.88
CA GLU A 187 13.93 11.02 -11.07
C GLU A 187 14.70 11.01 -9.73
N ASP A 188 14.54 12.06 -8.92
CA ASP A 188 15.11 12.13 -7.57
C ASP A 188 14.55 11.00 -6.69
N ASN A 189 13.24 10.70 -6.78
CA ASN A 189 12.61 9.62 -6.04
C ASN A 189 13.16 8.24 -6.42
N LEU A 190 13.32 7.97 -7.70
CA LEU A 190 13.94 6.73 -8.20
C LEU A 190 15.39 6.62 -7.78
N MET A 191 16.17 7.70 -7.96
CA MET A 191 17.60 7.71 -7.65
C MET A 191 17.86 7.55 -6.15
N SER A 192 17.08 8.20 -5.30
CA SER A 192 17.17 8.02 -3.84
C SER A 192 16.95 6.56 -3.45
N SER A 193 15.95 5.91 -4.04
CA SER A 193 15.67 4.49 -3.78
C SER A 193 16.83 3.57 -4.21
N VAL A 194 17.43 3.85 -5.37
CA VAL A 194 18.60 3.09 -5.87
C VAL A 194 19.82 3.32 -4.98
N MET A 195 20.06 4.55 -4.52
CA MET A 195 21.17 4.84 -3.60
C MET A 195 21.01 4.11 -2.29
N VAL A 196 19.80 4.08 -1.73
CA VAL A 196 19.49 3.35 -0.51
C VAL A 196 19.82 1.86 -0.65
N GLU A 197 19.42 1.21 -1.74
CA GLU A 197 19.74 -0.20 -2.00
C GLU A 197 21.25 -0.44 -2.10
N LYS A 198 22.00 0.50 -2.64
CA LYS A 198 23.47 0.44 -2.73
C LYS A 198 24.16 0.55 -1.37
N PHE A 199 23.69 1.47 -0.52
CA PHE A 199 24.32 1.73 0.79
C PHE A 199 23.85 0.79 1.89
N SER A 200 22.64 0.26 1.79
CA SER A 200 22.05 -0.60 2.83
C SER A 200 21.08 -1.61 2.21
N GLN A 201 21.62 -2.78 1.90
CA GLN A 201 20.84 -3.88 1.33
C GLN A 201 19.69 -4.32 2.24
N ASN A 202 18.63 -4.89 1.63
CA ASN A 202 17.44 -5.42 2.31
C ASN A 202 16.57 -4.38 3.05
N LYS A 203 16.54 -3.14 2.57
CA LYS A 203 15.57 -2.14 3.00
C LYS A 203 14.38 -2.15 2.06
N ARG A 204 13.17 -2.00 2.61
CA ARG A 204 12.01 -1.75 1.79
C ARG A 204 12.10 -0.33 1.23
N THR A 205 11.94 -0.19 -0.07
CA THR A 205 11.98 1.10 -0.76
C THR A 205 10.65 1.40 -1.42
N MET A 206 10.17 2.63 -1.23
CA MET A 206 8.94 3.13 -1.83
C MET A 206 9.21 4.44 -2.53
N ALA A 207 8.74 4.62 -3.76
CA ALA A 207 8.95 5.83 -4.54
C ALA A 207 7.65 6.38 -5.13
N LEU A 208 7.40 7.67 -4.95
CA LEU A 208 6.30 8.39 -5.60
C LEU A 208 6.65 8.66 -7.05
N ILE A 209 5.78 8.28 -7.99
CA ILE A 209 5.98 8.41 -9.42
C ILE A 209 4.73 9.00 -10.08
N ASN A 210 4.90 10.14 -10.73
CA ASN A 210 3.83 10.79 -11.49
C ASN A 210 3.80 10.35 -12.97
N LYS A 211 4.97 9.94 -13.52
CA LYS A 211 5.11 9.52 -14.91
C LYS A 211 4.86 8.02 -15.08
N PRO A 212 3.79 7.59 -15.80
CA PRO A 212 3.41 6.17 -15.91
C PRO A 212 4.52 5.26 -16.44
N ASN A 213 5.31 5.77 -17.38
CA ASN A 213 6.35 4.99 -18.07
C ASN A 213 7.47 4.53 -17.11
N TYR A 214 7.63 5.18 -15.96
CA TYR A 214 8.65 4.80 -14.97
C TYR A 214 8.31 3.53 -14.20
N SER A 215 7.04 3.10 -14.21
CA SER A 215 6.65 1.82 -13.63
C SER A 215 7.39 0.62 -14.27
N LEU A 216 7.80 0.75 -15.54
CA LEU A 216 8.60 -0.26 -16.24
C LEU A 216 10.01 -0.43 -15.64
N LEU A 217 10.51 0.57 -14.92
CA LEU A 217 11.84 0.56 -14.31
C LEU A 217 11.85 -0.11 -12.93
N GLN A 218 10.69 -0.30 -12.29
CA GLN A 218 10.57 -0.78 -10.91
C GLN A 218 11.42 -2.02 -10.63
N SER A 219 11.21 -3.08 -11.40
CA SER A 219 11.94 -4.34 -11.21
C SER A 219 13.42 -4.23 -11.54
N SER A 220 13.79 -3.43 -12.54
CA SER A 220 15.20 -3.21 -12.92
C SER A 220 15.96 -2.42 -11.87
N LEU A 221 15.30 -1.48 -11.20
CA LEU A 221 15.86 -0.65 -10.14
C LEU A 221 15.69 -1.27 -8.75
N LYS A 222 15.01 -2.42 -8.65
CA LYS A 222 14.72 -3.14 -7.39
C LYS A 222 13.97 -2.27 -6.37
N ILE A 223 13.02 -1.47 -6.82
CA ILE A 223 12.15 -0.69 -5.95
C ILE A 223 10.96 -1.56 -5.57
N ASP A 224 10.70 -1.72 -4.28
CA ASP A 224 9.66 -2.63 -3.78
C ASP A 224 8.26 -2.11 -4.12
N ASP A 225 8.00 -0.83 -3.86
CA ASP A 225 6.70 -0.22 -4.10
C ASP A 225 6.81 1.06 -4.92
N LEU A 226 6.02 1.18 -5.97
CA LEU A 226 5.74 2.46 -6.63
C LEU A 226 4.40 3.00 -6.16
N ILE A 227 4.38 4.29 -5.87
CA ILE A 227 3.19 5.03 -5.43
C ILE A 227 2.74 5.90 -6.59
N ASP A 228 1.59 5.56 -7.18
CA ASP A 228 0.99 6.34 -8.26
C ASP A 228 -0.16 7.21 -7.72
N PRO A 229 0.04 8.52 -7.54
CA PRO A 229 -0.97 9.41 -6.96
C PRO A 229 -2.23 9.55 -7.82
N ARG A 230 -2.16 9.18 -9.10
CA ARG A 230 -3.32 9.25 -10.02
C ARG A 230 -4.36 8.20 -9.67
N MET A 231 -3.94 6.99 -9.28
CA MET A 231 -4.85 5.92 -8.89
C MET A 231 -5.68 6.30 -7.66
N ASP A 232 -5.04 6.92 -6.66
CA ASP A 232 -5.73 7.46 -5.49
C ASP A 232 -6.71 8.59 -5.85
N THR A 233 -6.34 9.44 -6.82
CA THR A 233 -7.19 10.52 -7.32
C THR A 233 -8.40 9.96 -8.06
N VAL A 234 -8.24 8.99 -8.94
CA VAL A 234 -9.34 8.32 -9.67
C VAL A 234 -10.32 7.69 -8.69
N SER A 235 -9.84 6.93 -7.70
CA SER A 235 -10.66 6.31 -6.67
C SER A 235 -11.47 7.36 -5.87
N THR A 236 -10.85 8.50 -5.55
CA THR A 236 -11.51 9.60 -4.85
C THR A 236 -12.60 10.25 -5.72
N ILE A 237 -12.35 10.47 -7.02
CA ILE A 237 -13.32 11.03 -7.95
C ILE A 237 -14.51 10.07 -8.10
N LEU A 238 -14.25 8.78 -8.31
CA LEU A 238 -15.32 7.78 -8.44
C LEU A 238 -16.23 7.75 -7.21
N LYS A 239 -15.67 7.81 -6.02
CA LYS A 239 -16.42 7.92 -4.77
C LYS A 239 -17.35 9.16 -4.74
N HIS A 240 -16.92 10.28 -5.31
CA HIS A 240 -17.73 11.52 -5.35
C HIS A 240 -18.79 11.52 -6.48
N VAL A 241 -18.50 10.89 -7.61
CA VAL A 241 -19.42 10.82 -8.76
C VAL A 241 -20.62 9.90 -8.44
N HIS A 242 -20.39 8.80 -7.75
CA HIS A 242 -21.42 7.84 -7.36
C HIS A 242 -22.20 8.26 -6.09
N LYS A 243 -22.53 9.54 -5.93
CA LYS A 243 -23.23 10.09 -4.76
C LYS A 243 -24.47 9.28 -4.38
N GLY A 244 -24.48 8.77 -3.17
CA GLY A 244 -25.68 8.36 -2.43
C GLY A 244 -25.82 6.87 -2.13
N THR A 245 -25.15 5.97 -2.84
CA THR A 245 -25.24 4.51 -2.60
C THR A 245 -23.88 3.81 -2.52
N ILE A 246 -22.84 4.39 -3.11
CA ILE A 246 -21.49 3.83 -3.11
C ILE A 246 -20.64 4.55 -2.06
N GLU A 247 -20.18 3.82 -1.04
CA GLU A 247 -19.32 4.34 0.01
C GLU A 247 -17.84 4.24 -0.36
N THR A 248 -17.47 3.15 -1.00
CA THR A 248 -16.09 2.90 -1.45
C THR A 248 -16.12 2.20 -2.81
N ALA A 249 -15.23 2.60 -3.71
CA ALA A 249 -15.01 1.94 -4.99
C ALA A 249 -13.50 1.74 -5.21
N TYR A 250 -13.13 0.56 -5.67
CA TYR A 250 -11.76 0.23 -6.06
C TYR A 250 -11.77 -0.45 -7.42
N THR A 251 -10.88 0.01 -8.31
CA THR A 251 -10.77 -0.52 -9.67
C THR A 251 -9.64 -1.54 -9.79
N ILE A 252 -9.88 -2.59 -10.55
CA ILE A 252 -8.93 -3.65 -10.89
C ILE A 252 -8.71 -3.63 -12.40
N LEU A 253 -7.49 -3.86 -12.87
CA LEU A 253 -7.13 -3.87 -14.30
C LEU A 253 -7.57 -2.59 -15.03
N ASP A 254 -7.03 -1.45 -14.61
CA ASP A 254 -7.27 -0.15 -15.26
C ASP A 254 -8.78 0.19 -15.46
N GLY A 255 -9.64 -0.34 -14.57
CA GLY A 255 -11.08 -0.09 -14.59
C GLY A 255 -11.93 -1.15 -15.30
N GLU A 256 -11.37 -2.27 -15.74
CA GLU A 256 -12.15 -3.37 -16.30
C GLU A 256 -13.08 -4.03 -15.27
N TYR A 257 -12.69 -4.02 -13.99
CA TYR A 257 -13.48 -4.54 -12.87
C TYR A 257 -13.49 -3.53 -11.73
N GLU A 258 -14.58 -3.55 -10.97
CA GLU A 258 -14.73 -2.71 -9.78
C GLU A 258 -15.15 -3.56 -8.58
N VAL A 259 -14.58 -3.26 -7.41
CA VAL A 259 -15.07 -3.70 -6.12
C VAL A 259 -15.71 -2.50 -5.45
N ILE A 260 -17.00 -2.61 -5.14
CA ILE A 260 -17.79 -1.50 -4.61
C ILE A 260 -18.44 -1.85 -3.28
N GLU A 261 -18.50 -0.87 -2.40
CA GLU A 261 -19.26 -0.92 -1.16
C GLU A 261 -20.56 -0.16 -1.36
N LEU A 262 -21.68 -0.84 -1.17
CA LEU A 262 -23.02 -0.27 -1.33
C LEU A 262 -23.71 -0.17 0.02
N SER A 263 -24.22 1.02 0.35
CA SER A 263 -25.17 1.19 1.44
C SER A 263 -26.57 0.79 0.98
N LEU A 264 -27.16 -0.20 1.63
CA LEU A 264 -28.50 -0.70 1.32
C LEU A 264 -29.62 0.09 2.06
N ILE A 265 -29.28 1.10 2.84
CA ILE A 265 -30.24 1.86 3.67
C ILE A 265 -31.28 2.62 2.81
N HIS A 266 -30.98 2.88 1.55
CA HIS A 266 -31.83 3.63 0.62
C HIS A 266 -32.47 2.77 -0.48
N ILE A 267 -32.31 1.44 -0.44
CA ILE A 267 -33.06 0.56 -1.35
C ILE A 267 -34.45 0.38 -0.74
N SER A 268 -35.42 1.19 -1.17
CA SER A 268 -36.83 0.98 -0.86
C SER A 268 -37.24 -0.41 -1.35
N GLU A 269 -37.83 -1.23 -0.48
CA GLU A 269 -38.49 -2.48 -0.90
C GLU A 269 -39.42 -2.17 -2.08
N PRO A 270 -39.40 -3.01 -3.13
CA PRO A 270 -40.40 -2.86 -4.20
C PRO A 270 -41.78 -2.97 -3.55
N THR A 271 -42.53 -1.87 -3.59
CA THR A 271 -43.92 -1.86 -3.15
C THR A 271 -44.64 -2.98 -3.90
N ARG A 272 -44.98 -4.08 -3.20
CA ARG A 272 -45.94 -5.04 -3.70
C ARG A 272 -47.26 -4.32 -3.83
N HIS A 273 -47.62 -3.87 -5.02
CA HIS A 273 -49.02 -3.55 -5.34
C HIS A 273 -49.80 -4.86 -5.24
N LEU A 274 -50.50 -5.04 -4.11
CA LEU A 274 -51.59 -5.97 -3.99
C LEU A 274 -52.74 -5.44 -4.85
N PHE A 275 -52.97 -6.08 -5.97
CA PHE A 275 -54.25 -5.99 -6.68
C PHE A 275 -55.11 -7.19 -6.28
#